data_125e4a3f0b70d57d22d3f19e158e0757
#
_entry.id   125e4a3f0b70d57d22d3f19e158e0757
#
_cell.length_a   1.000
_cell.length_b   1.000
_cell.length_c   1.000
_cell.angle_alpha   90.00
_cell.angle_beta   90.00
_cell.angle_gamma   90.00
#
_symmetry.space_group_name_H-M   'P 1'
#
loop_
_entity.id
_entity.type
_entity.pdbx_description
1 polymer ?
#
loop_
_entity_poly.entity_id
_entity_poly.type
_entity_poly.pdbx_seq_one_letter_code
_entity_poly.pdbx_strand_id
1 'polypeptide(L)'
;LVRAGLRPLLIEARGYTGGLVAAGTIGGARLDLGAEGFVVRGEAATSMLAELGLRTAAPRGRPRLFLPPPATADGEVGEPGGAGGSQGPSDWALHRFPEDAYLGIPANPLAPDVVAIIGEAAARRAARDAELPGAVGTDPEDPADLASFVTARMGAGVLERLVRPIVAGIHSADPADLAADVVVPGLRRATAELGSLGAAVTAVLERR
;
A
#
# COMPACT_ATOMS: atom_id res chain seq x y z
N LEU A 1 -10.27 31.99 4.87
CA LEU A 1 -9.69 33.33 4.95
C LEU A 1 -10.63 34.36 4.31
N VAL A 2 -11.04 34.21 3.04
CA VAL A 2 -11.95 35.15 2.36
C VAL A 2 -13.29 35.31 3.11
N ARG A 3 -13.89 34.19 3.56
CA ARG A 3 -15.14 34.24 4.37
C ARG A 3 -14.97 34.95 5.73
N ALA A 4 -13.74 34.98 6.26
CA ALA A 4 -13.40 35.74 7.47
C ALA A 4 -13.06 37.22 7.17
N GLY A 5 -13.32 37.71 5.97
CA GLY A 5 -13.06 39.09 5.58
C GLY A 5 -11.60 39.40 5.26
N LEU A 6 -10.73 38.40 5.24
CA LEU A 6 -9.32 38.61 4.94
C LEU A 6 -9.08 38.66 3.41
N ARG A 7 -8.05 39.38 2.99
CA ARG A 7 -7.63 39.49 1.59
C ARG A 7 -6.34 38.68 1.40
N PRO A 8 -6.42 37.38 1.10
CA PRO A 8 -5.24 36.54 0.90
C PRO A 8 -4.54 36.90 -0.42
N LEU A 9 -3.21 36.87 -0.42
CA LEU A 9 -2.37 36.89 -1.61
C LEU A 9 -1.88 35.45 -1.86
N LEU A 10 -2.22 34.90 -3.03
CA LEU A 10 -1.73 33.60 -3.46
C LEU A 10 -0.53 33.83 -4.40
N ILE A 11 0.63 33.26 -4.04
CA ILE A 11 1.86 33.28 -4.85
C ILE A 11 2.10 31.88 -5.37
N GLU A 12 2.21 31.76 -6.71
CA GLU A 12 2.41 30.48 -7.39
C GLU A 12 3.47 30.66 -8.47
N ALA A 13 4.46 29.75 -8.52
CA ALA A 13 5.57 29.80 -9.49
C ALA A 13 5.17 29.25 -10.87
N ARG A 14 4.13 28.42 -10.94
CA ARG A 14 3.62 27.84 -12.19
C ARG A 14 2.53 28.71 -12.77
N GLY A 15 2.21 28.53 -14.06
CA GLY A 15 1.11 29.23 -14.72
C GLY A 15 -0.30 28.79 -14.28
N TYR A 16 -0.41 27.91 -13.30
CA TYR A 16 -1.67 27.40 -12.75
C TYR A 16 -1.55 27.11 -11.26
N THR A 17 -2.65 27.22 -10.53
CA THR A 17 -2.74 26.91 -9.11
C THR A 17 -3.13 25.45 -8.88
N GLY A 18 -2.86 24.91 -7.67
CA GLY A 18 -3.32 23.58 -7.26
C GLY A 18 -2.19 22.57 -7.04
N GLY A 19 -0.98 22.85 -7.50
CA GLY A 19 0.17 21.97 -7.27
C GLY A 19 -0.04 20.55 -7.80
N LEU A 20 -0.13 19.57 -6.91
CA LEU A 20 -0.39 18.16 -7.23
C LEU A 20 -1.86 17.88 -7.64
N VAL A 21 -2.78 18.79 -7.37
CA VAL A 21 -4.18 18.72 -7.86
C VAL A 21 -4.22 19.37 -9.23
N ALA A 22 -3.75 18.64 -10.24
CA ALA A 22 -3.67 19.11 -11.61
C ALA A 22 -4.62 18.33 -12.52
N ALA A 23 -5.26 19.02 -13.44
CA ALA A 23 -6.11 18.41 -14.45
C ALA A 23 -5.61 18.74 -15.86
N GLY A 24 -5.82 17.83 -16.79
CA GLY A 24 -5.48 18.00 -18.20
C GLY A 24 -6.53 17.36 -19.10
N THR A 25 -6.35 17.54 -20.42
CA THR A 25 -7.23 16.94 -21.43
C THR A 25 -6.42 15.99 -22.30
N ILE A 26 -6.84 14.73 -22.36
CA ILE A 26 -6.23 13.70 -23.21
C ILE A 26 -7.34 13.07 -24.06
N GLY A 27 -7.19 13.10 -25.38
CA GLY A 27 -8.21 12.55 -26.29
C GLY A 27 -9.61 13.17 -26.15
N GLY A 28 -9.69 14.43 -25.73
CA GLY A 28 -10.97 15.13 -25.47
C GLY A 28 -11.60 14.87 -24.10
N ALA A 29 -11.05 13.94 -23.30
CA ALA A 29 -11.49 13.68 -21.93
C ALA A 29 -10.68 14.50 -20.93
N ARG A 30 -11.35 15.12 -19.96
CA ARG A 30 -10.70 15.78 -18.83
C ARG A 30 -10.32 14.73 -17.79
N LEU A 31 -9.06 14.70 -17.42
CA LEU A 31 -8.47 13.73 -16.46
C LEU A 31 -7.70 14.48 -15.40
N ASP A 32 -7.68 13.92 -14.21
CA ASP A 32 -6.74 14.31 -13.16
C ASP A 32 -5.35 13.76 -13.50
N LEU A 33 -4.34 14.63 -13.50
CA LEU A 33 -2.94 14.30 -13.81
C LEU A 33 -2.07 14.13 -12.57
N GLY A 34 -2.65 14.30 -11.41
CA GLY A 34 -1.97 14.20 -10.12
C GLY A 34 -2.89 13.56 -9.09
N ALA A 35 -3.13 14.24 -7.99
CA ALA A 35 -4.02 13.75 -6.95
C ALA A 35 -5.47 13.70 -7.45
N GLU A 36 -6.00 12.49 -7.62
CA GLU A 36 -7.34 12.23 -8.14
C GLU A 36 -8.38 11.90 -7.05
N GLY A 37 -7.91 11.58 -5.86
CA GLY A 37 -8.79 11.17 -4.77
C GLY A 37 -8.24 11.52 -3.40
N PHE A 38 -9.09 11.37 -2.40
CA PHE A 38 -8.72 11.54 -0.99
C PHE A 38 -9.44 10.50 -0.12
N VAL A 39 -8.81 10.17 0.99
CA VAL A 39 -9.40 9.23 1.95
C VAL A 39 -10.32 9.99 2.90
N VAL A 40 -11.57 9.56 3.00
CA VAL A 40 -12.53 10.10 3.97
C VAL A 40 -12.22 9.53 5.35
N ARG A 41 -11.52 10.30 6.16
CA ARG A 41 -11.28 10.00 7.58
C ARG A 41 -11.80 11.17 8.41
N GLY A 42 -12.92 10.95 9.11
CA GLY A 42 -13.57 12.01 9.86
C GLY A 42 -14.32 13.02 8.97
N GLU A 43 -14.85 14.07 9.59
CA GLU A 43 -15.79 14.99 8.95
C GLU A 43 -15.14 16.22 8.30
N ALA A 44 -13.87 16.52 8.61
CA ALA A 44 -13.24 17.77 8.21
C ALA A 44 -13.21 17.99 6.68
N ALA A 45 -12.80 16.95 5.92
CA ALA A 45 -12.71 17.05 4.46
C ALA A 45 -14.11 17.12 3.82
N THR A 46 -15.05 16.30 4.28
CA THR A 46 -16.42 16.28 3.76
C THR A 46 -17.17 17.57 4.07
N SER A 47 -17.00 18.13 5.26
CA SER A 47 -17.59 19.43 5.64
C SER A 47 -17.03 20.56 4.78
N MET A 48 -15.71 20.60 4.56
CA MET A 48 -15.10 21.63 3.70
C MET A 48 -15.60 21.53 2.26
N LEU A 49 -15.72 20.32 1.71
CA LEU A 49 -16.24 20.12 0.35
C LEU A 49 -17.69 20.55 0.23
N ALA A 50 -18.52 20.21 1.22
CA ALA A 50 -19.91 20.67 1.29
C ALA A 50 -20.02 22.20 1.34
N GLU A 51 -19.20 22.84 2.17
CA GLU A 51 -19.14 24.30 2.23
C GLU A 51 -18.72 24.96 0.92
N LEU A 52 -17.86 24.30 0.16
CA LEU A 52 -17.41 24.79 -1.15
C LEU A 52 -18.37 24.42 -2.30
N GLY A 53 -19.43 23.66 -2.02
CA GLY A 53 -20.38 23.18 -3.03
C GLY A 53 -19.75 22.16 -4.00
N LEU A 54 -18.68 21.49 -3.61
CA LEU A 54 -17.99 20.50 -4.44
C LEU A 54 -18.65 19.12 -4.30
N ARG A 55 -18.89 18.48 -5.43
CA ARG A 55 -19.42 17.12 -5.50
C ARG A 55 -18.28 16.13 -5.58
N THR A 56 -18.39 15.04 -4.84
CA THR A 56 -17.48 13.92 -4.88
C THR A 56 -18.18 12.66 -5.37
N ALA A 57 -17.40 11.72 -5.89
CA ALA A 57 -17.88 10.40 -6.26
C ALA A 57 -16.95 9.34 -5.64
N ALA A 58 -17.52 8.28 -5.10
CA ALA A 58 -16.74 7.13 -4.68
C ALA A 58 -16.36 6.28 -5.89
N PRO A 59 -15.16 5.71 -5.93
CA PRO A 59 -14.78 4.75 -6.96
C PRO A 59 -15.75 3.57 -6.98
N ARG A 60 -16.09 3.09 -8.19
CA ARG A 60 -16.93 1.90 -8.33
C ARG A 60 -16.06 0.64 -8.23
N GLY A 61 -16.43 -0.28 -7.36
CA GLY A 61 -15.71 -1.53 -7.15
C GLY A 61 -14.59 -1.43 -6.11
N ARG A 62 -13.92 -2.56 -5.89
CA ARG A 62 -12.79 -2.65 -4.95
C ARG A 62 -11.46 -2.51 -5.70
N PRO A 63 -10.40 -1.99 -5.08
CA PRO A 63 -9.06 -1.96 -5.66
C PRO A 63 -8.61 -3.36 -6.07
N ARG A 64 -7.78 -3.41 -7.11
CA ARG A 64 -7.24 -4.67 -7.64
C ARG A 64 -5.75 -4.54 -7.89
N LEU A 65 -5.05 -5.67 -7.82
CA LEU A 65 -3.65 -5.81 -8.18
C LEU A 65 -3.55 -6.48 -9.54
N PHE A 66 -2.83 -5.86 -10.46
CA PHE A 66 -2.48 -6.46 -11.75
C PHE A 66 -1.03 -6.93 -11.66
N LEU A 67 -0.82 -8.23 -11.62
CA LEU A 67 0.47 -8.83 -11.28
C LEU A 67 0.86 -9.92 -12.29
N PRO A 68 2.18 -10.08 -12.54
CA PRO A 68 2.68 -11.24 -13.28
C PRO A 68 2.40 -12.53 -12.51
N PRO A 69 2.53 -13.71 -13.13
CA PRO A 69 2.48 -14.99 -12.43
C PRO A 69 3.43 -15.02 -11.21
N PRO A 70 3.12 -15.78 -10.15
CA PRO A 70 4.08 -16.00 -9.08
C PRO A 70 5.34 -16.64 -9.64
N ALA A 71 6.52 -16.28 -9.11
CA ALA A 71 7.76 -16.96 -9.45
C ALA A 71 7.62 -18.47 -9.17
N THR A 72 8.08 -19.30 -10.10
CA THR A 72 8.13 -20.75 -9.90
C THR A 72 9.12 -21.09 -8.80
N ALA A 73 8.98 -22.28 -8.19
CA ALA A 73 9.78 -22.72 -7.03
C ALA A 73 11.30 -22.71 -7.23
N ASP A 74 11.77 -22.55 -8.46
CA ASP A 74 13.18 -22.53 -8.83
C ASP A 74 13.87 -21.15 -8.71
N GLY A 75 13.19 -20.19 -8.10
CA GLY A 75 13.85 -18.99 -7.52
C GLY A 75 14.32 -17.91 -8.49
N GLU A 76 14.02 -17.98 -9.77
CA GLU A 76 14.28 -16.86 -10.68
C GLU A 76 13.15 -15.81 -10.57
N VAL A 77 13.34 -14.88 -9.67
CA VAL A 77 12.67 -13.57 -9.75
C VAL A 77 13.30 -12.87 -10.95
N GLY A 78 12.62 -12.86 -12.09
CA GLY A 78 13.04 -12.07 -13.24
C GLY A 78 13.19 -10.61 -12.80
N GLU A 79 14.41 -10.08 -12.82
CA GLU A 79 14.66 -8.67 -12.60
C GLU A 79 13.79 -7.84 -13.58
N PRO A 80 13.14 -6.77 -13.13
CA PRO A 80 12.45 -5.87 -14.03
C PRO A 80 13.50 -5.20 -14.95
N GLY A 81 13.72 -5.78 -16.13
CA GLY A 81 14.65 -5.25 -17.13
C GLY A 81 15.72 -6.21 -17.66
N GLY A 82 15.85 -7.43 -17.15
CA GLY A 82 16.75 -8.44 -17.70
C GLY A 82 16.20 -9.04 -19.00
N ALA A 83 17.00 -9.01 -20.07
CA ALA A 83 16.71 -9.61 -21.37
C ALA A 83 16.77 -11.16 -21.31
N GLY A 84 15.79 -11.78 -20.66
CA GLY A 84 15.67 -13.22 -20.53
C GLY A 84 14.22 -13.64 -20.38
N GLY A 85 13.58 -14.05 -21.48
CA GLY A 85 12.23 -14.62 -21.52
C GLY A 85 11.13 -13.61 -21.20
N SER A 86 10.62 -12.93 -22.22
CA SER A 86 9.46 -12.01 -22.07
C SER A 86 8.22 -12.77 -21.64
N GLN A 87 7.93 -12.82 -20.34
CA GLN A 87 6.56 -13.01 -19.90
C GLN A 87 5.80 -11.76 -20.34
N GLY A 88 5.10 -11.86 -21.46
CA GLY A 88 4.34 -10.75 -21.99
C GLY A 88 3.17 -10.39 -21.06
N PRO A 89 2.54 -9.22 -21.25
CA PRO A 89 1.36 -8.81 -20.47
C PRO A 89 0.20 -9.81 -20.50
N SER A 90 0.22 -10.79 -21.42
CA SER A 90 -0.77 -11.86 -21.54
C SER A 90 -0.84 -12.80 -20.34
N ASP A 91 0.23 -12.91 -19.55
CA ASP A 91 0.32 -13.83 -18.42
C ASP A 91 -0.01 -13.14 -17.08
N TRP A 92 -0.22 -11.84 -17.12
CA TRP A 92 -0.58 -11.07 -15.94
C TRP A 92 -2.04 -11.30 -15.55
N ALA A 93 -2.30 -11.42 -14.26
CA ALA A 93 -3.63 -11.63 -13.72
C ALA A 93 -4.09 -10.49 -12.83
N LEU A 94 -5.41 -10.26 -12.84
CA LEU A 94 -6.07 -9.26 -12.03
C LEU A 94 -6.60 -9.89 -10.74
N HIS A 95 -5.95 -9.57 -9.62
CA HIS A 95 -6.31 -10.06 -8.29
C HIS A 95 -7.11 -9.03 -7.50
N ARG A 96 -8.01 -9.47 -6.62
CA ARG A 96 -8.59 -8.60 -5.59
C ARG A 96 -7.56 -8.39 -4.49
N PHE A 97 -7.62 -7.24 -3.81
CA PHE A 97 -6.88 -7.08 -2.56
C PHE A 97 -7.35 -8.11 -1.54
N PRO A 98 -6.44 -8.73 -0.77
CA PRO A 98 -6.83 -9.60 0.33
C PRO A 98 -7.78 -8.88 1.29
N GLU A 99 -8.79 -9.59 1.79
CA GLU A 99 -9.82 -8.98 2.64
C GLU A 99 -9.26 -8.62 4.01
N ASP A 100 -8.52 -9.54 4.62
CA ASP A 100 -7.92 -9.37 5.94
C ASP A 100 -6.43 -8.98 5.82
N ALA A 101 -6.18 -7.82 5.22
CA ALA A 101 -4.84 -7.27 5.08
C ALA A 101 -4.81 -5.76 5.35
N TYR A 102 -3.69 -5.30 5.88
CA TYR A 102 -3.41 -3.88 6.03
C TYR A 102 -2.18 -3.48 5.23
N LEU A 103 -2.33 -2.58 4.26
CA LEU A 103 -1.28 -2.19 3.31
C LEU A 103 -0.60 -3.39 2.62
N GLY A 104 -1.36 -4.45 2.35
CA GLY A 104 -0.84 -5.67 1.74
C GLY A 104 -0.21 -6.67 2.72
N ILE A 105 -0.07 -6.34 3.99
CA ILE A 105 0.38 -7.28 5.02
C ILE A 105 -0.83 -8.11 5.46
N PRO A 106 -0.85 -9.42 5.19
CA PRO A 106 -2.00 -10.26 5.53
C PRO A 106 -2.05 -10.60 7.02
N ALA A 107 -3.24 -10.60 7.60
CA ALA A 107 -3.47 -11.14 8.95
C ALA A 107 -3.31 -12.67 8.96
N ASN A 108 -3.78 -13.33 7.91
CA ASN A 108 -3.60 -14.76 7.70
C ASN A 108 -2.91 -15.04 6.35
N PRO A 109 -1.61 -15.35 6.36
CA PRO A 109 -0.87 -15.66 5.12
C PRO A 109 -1.38 -16.88 4.34
N LEU A 110 -2.09 -17.80 5.00
CA LEU A 110 -2.65 -19.01 4.37
C LEU A 110 -4.08 -18.82 3.86
N ALA A 111 -4.64 -17.63 3.93
CA ALA A 111 -5.95 -17.35 3.36
C ALA A 111 -5.94 -17.59 1.83
N PRO A 112 -7.01 -18.18 1.24
CA PRO A 112 -7.03 -18.55 -0.17
C PRO A 112 -6.75 -17.40 -1.13
N ASP A 113 -7.21 -16.20 -0.83
CA ASP A 113 -6.98 -14.99 -1.61
C ASP A 113 -5.53 -14.52 -1.54
N VAL A 114 -4.86 -14.68 -0.39
CA VAL A 114 -3.43 -14.42 -0.22
C VAL A 114 -2.60 -15.44 -0.99
N VAL A 115 -2.90 -16.74 -0.81
CA VAL A 115 -2.19 -17.84 -1.50
C VAL A 115 -2.29 -17.69 -3.02
N ALA A 116 -3.45 -17.30 -3.54
CA ALA A 116 -3.64 -17.06 -4.98
C ALA A 116 -2.73 -15.96 -5.54
N ILE A 117 -2.28 -15.03 -4.72
CA ILE A 117 -1.41 -13.92 -5.13
C ILE A 117 0.07 -14.27 -4.96
N ILE A 118 0.46 -14.77 -3.79
CA ILE A 118 1.88 -14.97 -3.44
C ILE A 118 2.39 -16.40 -3.72
N GLY A 119 1.48 -17.34 -3.97
CA GLY A 119 1.79 -18.75 -4.15
C GLY A 119 1.97 -19.50 -2.82
N GLU A 120 1.82 -20.84 -2.85
CA GLU A 120 1.84 -21.66 -1.64
C GLU A 120 3.18 -21.64 -0.88
N ALA A 121 4.31 -21.63 -1.59
CA ALA A 121 5.61 -21.63 -0.94
C ALA A 121 5.84 -20.36 -0.14
N ALA A 122 5.52 -19.19 -0.70
CA ALA A 122 5.61 -17.90 -0.02
C ALA A 122 4.60 -17.79 1.12
N ALA A 123 3.39 -18.32 0.95
CA ALA A 123 2.38 -18.35 2.00
C ALA A 123 2.80 -19.19 3.21
N ARG A 124 3.38 -20.38 2.97
CA ARG A 124 3.96 -21.21 4.06
C ARG A 124 5.16 -20.53 4.74
N ARG A 125 6.03 -19.85 3.97
CA ARG A 125 7.11 -19.04 4.56
C ARG A 125 6.54 -17.93 5.46
N ALA A 126 5.52 -17.22 4.98
CA ALA A 126 4.91 -16.13 5.73
C ALA A 126 4.17 -16.60 6.99
N ALA A 127 3.54 -17.76 6.95
CA ALA A 127 2.85 -18.34 8.10
C ALA A 127 3.80 -18.67 9.27
N ARG A 128 5.10 -18.88 9.00
CA ARG A 128 6.11 -19.07 10.06
C ARG A 128 6.36 -17.83 10.90
N ASP A 129 5.78 -16.68 10.52
CA ASP A 129 5.79 -15.46 11.34
C ASP A 129 5.35 -15.72 12.78
N ALA A 130 4.34 -16.58 12.98
CA ALA A 130 3.84 -16.93 14.30
C ALA A 130 4.80 -17.78 15.14
N GLU A 131 5.81 -18.40 14.51
CA GLU A 131 6.83 -19.22 15.16
C GLU A 131 8.10 -18.42 15.50
N LEU A 132 8.25 -17.22 14.93
CA LEU A 132 9.42 -16.38 15.12
C LEU A 132 9.38 -15.68 16.49
N PRO A 133 10.53 -15.50 17.15
CA PRO A 133 10.62 -14.66 18.33
C PRO A 133 10.09 -13.26 18.08
N GLY A 134 9.38 -12.68 19.06
CA GLY A 134 8.82 -11.33 18.94
C GLY A 134 9.85 -10.25 18.60
N ALA A 135 11.11 -10.44 18.99
CA ALA A 135 12.21 -9.51 18.70
C ALA A 135 12.62 -9.44 17.23
N VAL A 136 12.32 -10.46 16.41
CA VAL A 136 12.68 -10.45 14.97
C VAL A 136 12.03 -9.29 14.24
N GLY A 137 12.82 -8.40 13.66
CA GLY A 137 12.38 -7.20 12.95
C GLY A 137 11.86 -6.08 13.86
N THR A 138 11.87 -6.27 15.18
CA THR A 138 11.35 -5.28 16.14
C THR A 138 12.40 -4.80 17.13
N ASP A 139 13.59 -5.42 17.15
CA ASP A 139 14.72 -4.96 17.94
C ASP A 139 15.10 -3.53 17.52
N PRO A 140 15.50 -2.64 18.44
CA PRO A 140 15.99 -1.31 18.11
C PRO A 140 17.17 -1.28 17.12
N GLU A 141 17.98 -2.34 17.09
CA GLU A 141 19.10 -2.51 16.17
C GLU A 141 18.66 -2.96 14.75
N ASP A 142 17.44 -3.50 14.61
CA ASP A 142 16.90 -3.93 13.33
C ASP A 142 16.54 -2.72 12.44
N PRO A 143 16.69 -2.85 11.10
CA PRO A 143 16.22 -1.83 10.17
C PRO A 143 14.75 -1.48 10.39
N ALA A 144 14.46 -0.18 10.50
CA ALA A 144 13.13 0.31 10.81
C ALA A 144 12.25 0.51 9.55
N ASP A 145 12.81 0.28 8.35
CA ASP A 145 12.05 0.39 7.10
C ASP A 145 11.05 -0.76 6.94
N LEU A 146 9.97 -0.48 6.22
CA LEU A 146 8.86 -1.42 6.05
C LEU A 146 9.27 -2.67 5.26
N ALA A 147 10.16 -2.53 4.28
CA ALA A 147 10.59 -3.66 3.45
C ALA A 147 11.39 -4.68 4.27
N SER A 148 12.39 -4.21 5.01
CA SER A 148 13.20 -5.05 5.89
C SER A 148 12.35 -5.73 6.96
N PHE A 149 11.45 -4.99 7.59
CA PHE A 149 10.56 -5.51 8.63
C PHE A 149 9.62 -6.61 8.11
N VAL A 150 8.92 -6.36 6.98
CA VAL A 150 8.03 -7.36 6.39
C VAL A 150 8.80 -8.58 5.91
N THR A 151 9.98 -8.38 5.30
CA THR A 151 10.81 -9.49 4.82
C THR A 151 11.30 -10.38 5.97
N ALA A 152 11.76 -9.79 7.06
CA ALA A 152 12.21 -10.53 8.26
C ALA A 152 11.08 -11.42 8.80
N ARG A 153 9.88 -10.89 8.92
CA ARG A 153 8.72 -11.59 9.47
C ARG A 153 8.08 -12.55 8.48
N MET A 154 7.66 -12.07 7.32
CA MET A 154 6.82 -12.83 6.38
C MET A 154 7.52 -13.26 5.09
N GLY A 155 8.72 -12.74 4.83
CA GLY A 155 9.52 -13.08 3.65
C GLY A 155 9.21 -12.22 2.42
N ALA A 156 10.08 -12.36 1.41
CA ALA A 156 10.05 -11.55 0.19
C ALA A 156 8.76 -11.70 -0.63
N GLY A 157 8.11 -12.88 -0.60
CA GLY A 157 6.88 -13.09 -1.37
C GLY A 157 5.74 -12.16 -0.96
N VAL A 158 5.56 -11.90 0.34
CA VAL A 158 4.59 -10.94 0.85
C VAL A 158 5.02 -9.51 0.48
N LEU A 159 6.30 -9.18 0.67
CA LEU A 159 6.82 -7.86 0.32
C LEU A 159 6.57 -7.55 -1.16
N GLU A 160 7.05 -8.37 -2.06
CA GLU A 160 7.09 -8.07 -3.49
C GLU A 160 5.71 -8.10 -4.15
N ARG A 161 4.85 -9.03 -3.73
CA ARG A 161 3.58 -9.25 -4.41
C ARG A 161 2.37 -8.58 -3.77
N LEU A 162 2.47 -8.19 -2.52
CA LEU A 162 1.38 -7.53 -1.80
C LEU A 162 1.77 -6.14 -1.29
N VAL A 163 2.83 -6.04 -0.48
CA VAL A 163 3.15 -4.79 0.21
C VAL A 163 3.69 -3.74 -0.77
N ARG A 164 4.69 -4.09 -1.58
CA ARG A 164 5.34 -3.15 -2.50
C ARG A 164 4.36 -2.50 -3.48
N PRO A 165 3.54 -3.25 -4.24
CA PRO A 165 2.61 -2.62 -5.20
C PRO A 165 1.53 -1.78 -4.51
N ILE A 166 1.06 -2.18 -3.33
CA ILE A 166 0.03 -1.44 -2.60
C ILE A 166 0.60 -0.16 -1.98
N VAL A 167 1.76 -0.26 -1.35
CA VAL A 167 2.44 0.87 -0.71
C VAL A 167 2.91 1.88 -1.76
N ALA A 168 3.50 1.42 -2.85
CA ALA A 168 3.88 2.30 -3.96
C ALA A 168 2.68 3.05 -4.54
N GLY A 169 1.53 2.38 -4.69
CA GLY A 169 0.29 3.01 -5.17
C GLY A 169 -0.30 4.04 -4.20
N ILE A 170 -0.12 3.86 -2.89
CA ILE A 170 -0.69 4.76 -1.86
C ILE A 170 0.28 5.89 -1.49
N HIS A 171 1.56 5.57 -1.35
CA HIS A 171 2.58 6.49 -0.82
C HIS A 171 3.51 7.04 -1.91
N SER A 172 3.44 6.51 -3.15
CA SER A 172 4.36 6.86 -4.26
C SER A 172 5.83 6.73 -3.86
N ALA A 173 6.14 5.74 -3.03
CA ALA A 173 7.47 5.49 -2.49
C ALA A 173 7.72 3.98 -2.35
N ASP A 174 8.99 3.56 -2.38
CA ASP A 174 9.36 2.19 -2.10
C ASP A 174 9.21 1.90 -0.59
N PRO A 175 8.73 0.71 -0.19
CA PRO A 175 8.71 0.30 1.22
C PRO A 175 10.06 0.37 1.94
N ALA A 176 11.17 0.29 1.20
CA ALA A 176 12.52 0.43 1.76
C ALA A 176 12.86 1.87 2.17
N ASP A 177 12.15 2.84 1.62
CA ASP A 177 12.33 4.27 1.93
C ASP A 177 11.34 4.75 3.03
N LEU A 178 10.51 3.87 3.53
CA LEU A 178 9.43 4.18 4.47
C LEU A 178 9.64 3.51 5.81
N ALA A 179 9.71 4.27 6.89
CA ALA A 179 9.74 3.71 8.23
C ALA A 179 8.39 3.01 8.55
N ALA A 180 8.46 1.76 9.02
CA ALA A 180 7.28 0.93 9.30
C ALA A 180 6.30 1.60 10.27
N ASP A 181 6.80 2.23 11.34
CA ASP A 181 5.97 2.89 12.35
C ASP A 181 5.44 4.28 11.93
N VAL A 182 5.98 4.86 10.83
CA VAL A 182 5.40 6.06 10.22
C VAL A 182 4.21 5.68 9.34
N VAL A 183 4.34 4.59 8.60
CA VAL A 183 3.28 4.08 7.70
C VAL A 183 2.15 3.42 8.49
N VAL A 184 2.51 2.63 9.50
CA VAL A 184 1.56 1.98 10.42
C VAL A 184 2.00 2.23 11.87
N PRO A 185 1.52 3.30 12.50
CA PRO A 185 1.96 3.68 13.85
C PRO A 185 1.81 2.53 14.86
N GLY A 186 2.93 2.16 15.50
CA GLY A 186 2.99 1.14 16.53
C GLY A 186 2.95 -0.31 16.02
N LEU A 187 3.11 -0.55 14.71
CA LEU A 187 3.07 -1.91 14.15
C LEU A 187 4.19 -2.80 14.70
N ARG A 188 5.45 -2.29 14.74
CA ARG A 188 6.59 -3.05 15.26
C ARG A 188 6.38 -3.40 16.74
N ARG A 189 5.93 -2.43 17.54
CA ARG A 189 5.62 -2.67 18.96
C ARG A 189 4.51 -3.71 19.13
N ALA A 190 3.41 -3.59 18.39
CA ALA A 190 2.33 -4.57 18.46
C ALA A 190 2.79 -5.97 18.04
N THR A 191 3.69 -6.08 17.05
CA THR A 191 4.30 -7.36 16.64
C THR A 191 5.12 -7.97 17.77
N ALA A 192 5.93 -7.17 18.46
CA ALA A 192 6.72 -7.65 19.61
C ALA A 192 5.81 -8.12 20.76
N GLU A 193 4.77 -7.36 21.08
CA GLU A 193 3.83 -7.65 22.17
C GLU A 193 2.94 -8.88 21.88
N LEU A 194 2.47 -9.03 20.63
CA LEU A 194 1.54 -10.09 20.22
C LEU A 194 2.27 -11.33 19.65
N GLY A 195 3.58 -11.25 19.47
CA GLY A 195 4.43 -12.35 19.01
C GLY A 195 4.44 -12.56 17.49
N SER A 196 3.53 -11.95 16.72
CA SER A 196 3.50 -12.08 15.27
C SER A 196 3.00 -10.83 14.56
N LEU A 197 3.48 -10.61 13.33
CA LEU A 197 3.03 -9.52 12.47
C LEU A 197 1.58 -9.73 12.02
N GLY A 198 1.18 -10.97 11.76
CA GLY A 198 -0.21 -11.32 11.44
C GLY A 198 -1.18 -10.95 12.56
N ALA A 199 -0.84 -11.24 13.83
CA ALA A 199 -1.64 -10.85 14.99
C ALA A 199 -1.69 -9.32 15.15
N ALA A 200 -0.58 -8.62 14.92
CA ALA A 200 -0.55 -7.17 14.95
C ALA A 200 -1.47 -6.55 13.89
N VAL A 201 -1.49 -7.11 12.68
CA VAL A 201 -2.41 -6.68 11.60
C VAL A 201 -3.87 -6.94 11.99
N THR A 202 -4.19 -8.10 12.56
CA THR A 202 -5.54 -8.40 13.09
C THR A 202 -5.98 -7.32 14.06
N ALA A 203 -5.15 -6.98 15.05
CA ALA A 203 -5.46 -5.93 16.02
C ALA A 203 -5.63 -4.53 15.40
N VAL A 204 -4.95 -4.23 14.30
CA VAL A 204 -5.16 -2.98 13.55
C VAL A 204 -6.51 -2.98 12.83
N LEU A 205 -6.91 -4.11 12.25
CA LEU A 205 -8.18 -4.22 11.52
C LEU A 205 -9.39 -4.14 12.46
N GLU A 206 -9.29 -4.73 13.65
CA GLU A 206 -10.36 -4.70 14.67
C GLU A 206 -10.63 -3.31 15.27
N ARG A 207 -9.66 -2.38 15.20
CA ARG A 207 -9.80 -1.00 15.69
C ARG A 207 -10.45 -0.05 14.68
N ARG A 208 -10.77 -0.52 13.49
CA ARG A 208 -11.36 0.26 12.38
C ARG A 208 -12.87 0.17 12.34
#